data_79944d86ddc85f233bdee6ed67e44a2a
#
_entry.id   79944d86ddc85f233bdee6ed67e44a2a
#
_cell.length_a   1.000
_cell.length_b   1.000
_cell.length_c   1.000
_cell.angle_alpha   90.00
_cell.angle_beta   90.00
_cell.angle_gamma   90.00
#
_symmetry.space_group_name_H-M   'P 1'
#
loop_
_entity.id
_entity.type
_entity.pdbx_description
1 polymer ?
#
loop_
_entity_poly.entity_id
_entity_poly.type
_entity_poly.pdbx_seq_one_letter_code
_entity_poly.pdbx_strand_id
1 'polypeptide(L)'
;EPIQDYILDNLEQFIVSKLVRGTFETGSEYIILSTVLNFKKEILQLLNKFDFTKRNPKIIYAVTGENGLSLEDAIMTSFLNRLGFDVLVFAPTGYQCFEQYFNSPICEEHQIGEYMYNLVPPKMSEIPLAANKGWRERLKNFVERI
;
A
#
# COMPACT_ATOMS: atom_id res chain seq x y z
N GLU A 1 -4.66 -24.21 7.03
CA GLU A 1 -5.91 -23.62 6.46
C GLU A 1 -5.60 -22.92 5.15
N PRO A 2 -6.48 -22.99 4.13
CA PRO A 2 -6.15 -22.53 2.77
C PRO A 2 -5.60 -21.11 2.67
N ILE A 3 -6.07 -20.19 3.55
CA ILE A 3 -5.58 -18.81 3.55
C ILE A 3 -4.20 -18.68 4.17
N GLN A 4 -3.86 -19.52 5.15
CA GLN A 4 -2.53 -19.52 5.74
C GLN A 4 -1.51 -20.03 4.74
N ASP A 5 -1.82 -21.10 4.02
CA ASP A 5 -0.97 -21.67 2.97
C ASP A 5 -0.76 -20.63 1.86
N TYR A 6 -1.83 -19.95 1.43
CA TYR A 6 -1.75 -18.87 0.45
C TYR A 6 -0.84 -17.70 0.90
N ILE A 7 -0.93 -17.28 2.17
CA ILE A 7 -0.08 -16.23 2.74
C ILE A 7 1.38 -16.69 2.78
N LEU A 8 1.64 -17.92 3.23
CA LEU A 8 2.99 -18.46 3.35
C LEU A 8 3.66 -18.64 1.99
N ASP A 9 2.95 -19.17 0.99
CA ASP A 9 3.47 -19.32 -0.37
C ASP A 9 3.85 -17.97 -1.00
N ASN A 10 2.98 -16.95 -0.80
CA ASN A 10 3.28 -15.60 -1.29
C ASN A 10 4.44 -14.95 -0.52
N LEU A 11 4.59 -15.23 0.78
CA LEU A 11 5.69 -14.73 1.59
C LEU A 11 7.02 -15.31 1.14
N GLU A 12 7.10 -16.63 0.92
CA GLU A 12 8.28 -17.29 0.39
C GLU A 12 8.70 -16.66 -0.95
N GLN A 13 7.76 -16.55 -1.89
CA GLN A 13 8.04 -15.93 -3.18
C GLN A 13 8.43 -14.46 -3.07
N PHE A 14 7.85 -13.70 -2.12
CA PHE A 14 8.20 -12.30 -1.88
C PHE A 14 9.65 -12.17 -1.41
N ILE A 15 10.10 -13.02 -0.50
CA ILE A 15 11.49 -13.05 -0.02
C ILE A 15 12.44 -13.45 -1.15
N VAL A 16 12.14 -14.54 -1.86
CA VAL A 16 12.97 -15.08 -2.96
C VAL A 16 13.10 -14.08 -4.11
N SER A 17 12.10 -13.24 -4.34
CA SER A 17 12.13 -12.21 -5.39
C SER A 17 13.21 -11.14 -5.17
N LYS A 18 13.74 -11.00 -3.95
CA LYS A 18 14.70 -9.95 -3.54
C LYS A 18 14.22 -8.54 -3.89
N LEU A 19 12.92 -8.33 -3.87
CA LEU A 19 12.33 -7.05 -4.21
C LEU A 19 12.78 -5.98 -3.21
N VAL A 20 12.79 -6.30 -1.91
CA VAL A 20 13.26 -5.41 -0.84
C VAL A 20 14.79 -5.38 -0.82
N ARG A 21 15.37 -4.19 -0.77
CA ARG A 21 16.83 -4.00 -0.69
C ARG A 21 17.43 -4.70 0.53
N GLY A 22 18.58 -5.28 0.35
CA GLY A 22 19.30 -5.98 1.42
C GLY A 22 18.78 -7.38 1.74
N THR A 23 17.79 -7.89 1.03
CA THR A 23 17.33 -9.28 1.18
C THR A 23 18.49 -10.25 0.86
N PHE A 24 18.80 -11.14 1.80
CA PHE A 24 19.94 -12.08 1.81
C PHE A 24 21.33 -11.45 1.88
N GLU A 25 21.43 -10.11 1.97
CA GLU A 25 22.73 -9.42 2.12
C GLU A 25 22.89 -8.79 3.49
N THR A 26 21.81 -8.17 4.01
CA THR A 26 21.81 -7.46 5.30
C THR A 26 20.82 -8.03 6.31
N GLY A 27 20.17 -9.16 6.00
CA GLY A 27 19.17 -9.77 6.88
C GLY A 27 17.79 -9.14 6.79
N SER A 28 17.49 -8.43 5.71
CA SER A 28 16.16 -7.80 5.52
C SER A 28 15.02 -8.81 5.48
N GLU A 29 15.29 -10.08 5.17
CA GLU A 29 14.32 -11.18 5.25
C GLU A 29 13.72 -11.35 6.65
N TYR A 30 14.47 -11.06 7.71
CA TYR A 30 13.95 -11.11 9.09
C TYR A 30 12.95 -9.98 9.36
N ILE A 31 13.20 -8.79 8.78
CA ILE A 31 12.27 -7.65 8.86
C ILE A 31 11.01 -7.97 8.07
N ILE A 32 11.15 -8.55 6.87
CA ILE A 32 10.01 -8.99 6.05
C ILE A 32 9.16 -9.99 6.83
N LEU A 33 9.78 -11.04 7.39
CA LEU A 33 9.08 -12.06 8.17
C LEU A 33 8.34 -11.45 9.37
N SER A 34 9.03 -10.64 10.17
CA SER A 34 8.43 -10.03 11.36
C SER A 34 7.28 -9.09 11.02
N THR A 35 7.42 -8.33 9.93
CA THR A 35 6.38 -7.42 9.46
C THR A 35 5.16 -8.16 8.96
N VAL A 36 5.36 -9.15 8.08
CA VAL A 36 4.25 -9.90 7.48
C VAL A 36 3.55 -10.79 8.49
N LEU A 37 4.28 -11.43 9.39
CA LEU A 37 3.68 -12.29 10.42
C LEU A 37 2.89 -11.48 11.48
N ASN A 38 3.08 -10.17 11.52
CA ASN A 38 2.37 -9.26 12.43
C ASN A 38 1.13 -8.62 11.77
N PHE A 39 0.42 -9.37 10.94
CA PHE A 39 -0.83 -8.90 10.31
C PHE A 39 -1.85 -8.44 11.35
N LYS A 40 -2.43 -7.26 11.10
CA LYS A 40 -3.58 -6.79 11.86
C LYS A 40 -4.78 -7.71 11.61
N LYS A 41 -5.53 -7.98 12.68
CA LYS A 41 -6.71 -8.87 12.65
C LYS A 41 -7.73 -8.45 11.58
N GLU A 42 -7.88 -7.15 11.35
CA GLU A 42 -8.79 -6.58 10.36
C GLU A 42 -8.41 -6.99 8.93
N ILE A 43 -7.10 -7.03 8.62
CA ILE A 43 -6.58 -7.46 7.31
C ILE A 43 -6.85 -8.95 7.10
N LEU A 44 -6.59 -9.78 8.11
CA LEU A 44 -6.89 -11.22 8.03
C LEU A 44 -8.38 -11.48 7.85
N GLN A 45 -9.25 -10.72 8.54
CA GLN A 45 -10.69 -10.81 8.37
C GLN A 45 -11.14 -10.38 6.97
N LEU A 46 -10.49 -9.36 6.42
CA LEU A 46 -10.78 -8.89 5.08
C LEU A 46 -10.36 -9.94 4.05
N LEU A 47 -9.16 -10.52 4.15
CA LEU A 47 -8.69 -11.60 3.27
C LEU A 47 -9.64 -12.81 3.30
N ASN A 48 -10.15 -13.17 4.47
CA ASN A 48 -11.07 -14.31 4.63
C ASN A 48 -12.46 -14.09 4.01
N LYS A 49 -12.93 -12.85 3.97
CA LYS A 49 -14.32 -12.53 3.59
C LYS A 49 -14.44 -11.92 2.19
N PHE A 50 -13.33 -11.48 1.62
CA PHE A 50 -13.35 -10.72 0.38
C PHE A 50 -13.41 -11.65 -0.83
N ASP A 51 -14.33 -11.36 -1.74
CA ASP A 51 -14.48 -12.11 -2.99
C ASP A 51 -13.63 -11.45 -4.10
N PHE A 52 -12.37 -11.87 -4.20
CA PHE A 52 -11.41 -11.39 -5.19
C PHE A 52 -11.81 -11.67 -6.64
N THR A 53 -12.79 -12.53 -6.88
CA THR A 53 -13.30 -12.80 -8.24
C THR A 53 -14.16 -11.66 -8.78
N LYS A 54 -14.68 -10.82 -7.89
CA LYS A 54 -15.56 -9.70 -8.26
C LYS A 54 -14.86 -8.36 -8.26
N ARG A 55 -13.95 -8.14 -7.32
CA ARG A 55 -13.19 -6.88 -7.18
C ARG A 55 -12.03 -7.06 -6.23
N ASN A 56 -11.02 -6.19 -6.32
CA ASN A 56 -9.91 -6.14 -5.40
C ASN A 56 -10.20 -5.15 -4.25
N PRO A 57 -9.79 -5.48 -3.00
CA PRO A 57 -9.80 -4.52 -1.91
C PRO A 57 -8.78 -3.42 -2.20
N LYS A 58 -9.07 -2.19 -1.76
CA LYS A 58 -8.23 -1.03 -2.06
C LYS A 58 -7.64 -0.46 -0.78
N ILE A 59 -6.35 -0.16 -0.84
CA ILE A 59 -5.60 0.51 0.23
C ILE A 59 -5.16 1.87 -0.29
N ILE A 60 -5.43 2.90 0.49
CA ILE A 60 -5.06 4.28 0.16
C ILE A 60 -4.18 4.82 1.28
N TYR A 61 -2.97 5.24 0.93
CA TYR A 61 -2.06 5.97 1.80
C TYR A 61 -2.01 7.44 1.40
N ALA A 62 -2.00 8.32 2.40
CA ALA A 62 -1.67 9.74 2.21
C ALA A 62 -0.42 10.05 3.03
N VAL A 63 0.70 10.24 2.33
CA VAL A 63 2.01 10.48 2.94
C VAL A 63 2.24 11.98 3.00
N THR A 64 1.92 12.61 4.14
CA THR A 64 1.99 14.06 4.31
C THR A 64 3.26 14.55 5.00
N GLY A 65 4.07 13.62 5.53
CA GLY A 65 5.34 13.92 6.20
C GLY A 65 6.56 13.84 5.27
N GLU A 66 7.63 14.50 5.64
CA GLU A 66 8.91 14.46 4.91
C GLU A 66 9.59 13.08 4.97
N ASN A 67 9.31 12.30 6.00
CA ASN A 67 9.95 11.00 6.24
C ASN A 67 9.39 9.86 5.37
N GLY A 68 8.34 10.12 4.59
CA GLY A 68 7.71 9.09 3.77
C GLY A 68 7.04 7.97 4.59
N LEU A 69 7.01 6.78 4.03
CA LEU A 69 6.60 5.55 4.73
C LEU A 69 7.81 4.88 5.37
N SER A 70 7.59 4.14 6.46
CA SER A 70 8.64 3.31 7.05
C SER A 70 8.94 2.09 6.17
N LEU A 71 10.07 1.41 6.44
CA LEU A 71 10.41 0.16 5.74
C LEU A 71 9.32 -0.90 5.96
N GLU A 72 8.82 -1.01 7.18
CA GLU A 72 7.76 -1.94 7.55
C GLU A 72 6.46 -1.63 6.82
N ASP A 73 6.07 -0.35 6.72
CA ASP A 73 4.89 0.06 5.95
C ASP A 73 5.08 -0.23 4.46
N ALA A 74 6.27 -0.01 3.92
CA ALA A 74 6.59 -0.31 2.54
C ALA A 74 6.52 -1.82 2.24
N ILE A 75 7.10 -2.65 3.11
CA ILE A 75 7.03 -4.12 3.04
C ILE A 75 5.57 -4.57 3.11
N MET A 76 4.81 -4.11 4.11
CA MET A 76 3.42 -4.51 4.28
C MET A 76 2.57 -4.10 3.07
N THR A 77 2.75 -2.89 2.57
CA THR A 77 2.01 -2.36 1.40
C THR A 77 2.27 -3.18 0.15
N SER A 78 3.53 -3.47 -0.16
CA SER A 78 3.90 -4.26 -1.34
C SER A 78 3.51 -5.72 -1.20
N PHE A 79 3.55 -6.28 0.02
CA PHE A 79 3.07 -7.63 0.26
C PHE A 79 1.55 -7.74 0.11
N LEU A 80 0.78 -6.76 0.61
CA LEU A 80 -0.67 -6.72 0.42
C LEU A 80 -1.05 -6.57 -1.07
N ASN A 81 -0.30 -5.78 -1.83
CA ASN A 81 -0.48 -5.72 -3.28
C ASN A 81 -0.28 -7.09 -3.92
N ARG A 82 0.75 -7.82 -3.51
CA ARG A 82 0.99 -9.20 -3.97
C ARG A 82 -0.15 -10.16 -3.62
N LEU A 83 -0.82 -9.96 -2.48
CA LEU A 83 -2.00 -10.73 -2.07
C LEU A 83 -3.29 -10.32 -2.82
N GLY A 84 -3.21 -9.37 -3.76
CA GLY A 84 -4.33 -8.96 -4.60
C GLY A 84 -5.02 -7.67 -4.18
N PHE A 85 -4.41 -6.85 -3.29
CA PHE A 85 -4.92 -5.53 -2.99
C PHE A 85 -4.46 -4.51 -4.04
N ASP A 86 -5.36 -3.64 -4.49
CA ASP A 86 -4.97 -2.43 -5.20
C ASP A 86 -4.44 -1.41 -4.20
N VAL A 87 -3.28 -0.84 -4.48
CA VAL A 87 -2.63 0.13 -3.60
C VAL A 87 -2.50 1.47 -4.32
N LEU A 88 -2.90 2.53 -3.64
CA LEU A 88 -2.75 3.90 -4.09
C LEU A 88 -2.03 4.71 -3.02
N VAL A 89 -0.94 5.36 -3.40
CA VAL A 89 -0.15 6.21 -2.50
C VAL A 89 -0.18 7.65 -3.02
N PHE A 90 -0.67 8.57 -2.20
CA PHE A 90 -0.59 9.99 -2.44
C PHE A 90 0.60 10.56 -1.68
N ALA A 91 1.56 11.15 -2.41
CA ALA A 91 2.70 11.87 -1.86
C ALA A 91 2.63 13.35 -2.28
N PRO A 92 1.88 14.20 -1.56
CA PRO A 92 1.68 15.60 -1.93
C PRO A 92 2.97 16.40 -2.06
N THR A 93 3.99 16.03 -1.32
CA THR A 93 5.32 16.66 -1.36
C THR A 93 6.13 16.29 -2.60
N GLY A 94 5.78 15.20 -3.30
CA GLY A 94 6.56 14.64 -4.38
C GLY A 94 7.88 14.00 -3.96
N TYR A 95 8.18 13.89 -2.66
CA TYR A 95 9.34 13.15 -2.19
C TYR A 95 9.12 11.63 -2.36
N GLN A 96 10.21 10.92 -2.64
CA GLN A 96 10.19 9.47 -2.64
C GLN A 96 9.67 8.96 -1.29
N CYS A 97 8.59 8.18 -1.32
CA CYS A 97 7.94 7.75 -0.10
C CYS A 97 8.33 6.33 0.33
N PHE A 98 8.40 5.39 -0.60
CA PHE A 98 8.75 4.00 -0.28
C PHE A 98 9.60 3.31 -1.36
N GLU A 99 9.76 3.88 -2.56
CA GLU A 99 10.54 3.34 -3.68
C GLU A 99 12.01 3.11 -3.30
N GLN A 100 12.51 3.91 -2.38
CA GLN A 100 13.88 3.81 -1.86
C GLN A 100 14.21 2.45 -1.21
N TYR A 101 13.19 1.71 -0.78
CA TYR A 101 13.36 0.40 -0.12
C TYR A 101 13.41 -0.78 -1.09
N PHE A 102 13.19 -0.55 -2.38
CA PHE A 102 13.08 -1.60 -3.38
C PHE A 102 14.20 -1.57 -4.41
N ASN A 103 14.51 -2.75 -4.96
CA ASN A 103 15.53 -2.93 -5.99
C ASN A 103 15.02 -2.62 -7.41
N SER A 104 13.71 -2.55 -7.59
CA SER A 104 13.06 -2.26 -8.87
C SER A 104 11.81 -1.39 -8.64
N PRO A 105 11.35 -0.65 -9.65
CA PRO A 105 10.07 0.06 -9.58
C PRO A 105 8.93 -0.91 -9.27
N ILE A 106 8.08 -0.57 -8.31
CA ILE A 106 6.95 -1.40 -7.87
C ILE A 106 5.59 -0.75 -8.12
N CYS A 107 5.57 0.48 -8.59
CA CYS A 107 4.35 1.23 -8.89
C CYS A 107 4.57 2.13 -10.11
N GLU A 108 3.47 2.54 -10.72
CA GLU A 108 3.44 3.62 -11.70
C GLU A 108 3.29 4.95 -10.97
N GLU A 109 4.04 5.96 -11.43
CA GLU A 109 4.01 7.30 -10.86
C GLU A 109 3.25 8.25 -11.79
N HIS A 110 2.31 9.00 -11.21
CA HIS A 110 1.53 9.99 -11.94
C HIS A 110 1.52 11.32 -11.19
N GLN A 111 2.00 12.37 -11.81
CA GLN A 111 1.86 13.72 -11.28
C GLN A 111 0.48 14.28 -11.66
N ILE A 112 -0.37 14.55 -10.67
CA ILE A 112 -1.75 15.01 -10.87
C ILE A 112 -2.00 16.46 -10.42
N GLY A 113 -0.98 17.17 -9.97
CA GLY A 113 -1.08 18.54 -9.46
C GLY A 113 0.27 19.15 -9.17
N GLU A 114 0.27 20.25 -8.42
CA GLU A 114 1.48 20.89 -7.91
C GLU A 114 1.88 20.30 -6.55
N TYR A 115 3.18 20.36 -6.24
CA TYR A 115 3.69 19.87 -4.96
C TYR A 115 3.19 20.74 -3.79
N MET A 116 2.79 20.08 -2.71
CA MET A 116 2.25 20.70 -1.52
C MET A 116 3.02 20.23 -0.28
N TYR A 117 3.89 21.07 0.25
CA TYR A 117 4.80 20.69 1.34
C TYR A 117 4.20 20.78 2.74
N ASN A 118 3.14 21.57 2.92
CA ASN A 118 2.50 21.80 4.23
C ASN A 118 1.04 21.35 4.26
N LEU A 119 0.74 20.26 3.56
CA LEU A 119 -0.62 19.74 3.50
C LEU A 119 -1.01 19.12 4.85
N VAL A 120 -1.96 19.74 5.53
CA VAL A 120 -2.64 19.14 6.68
C VAL A 120 -3.98 18.59 6.21
N PRO A 121 -4.14 17.27 6.11
CA PRO A 121 -5.41 16.68 5.70
C PRO A 121 -6.51 17.06 6.70
N PRO A 122 -7.69 17.50 6.24
CA PRO A 122 -8.81 17.74 7.14
C PRO A 122 -9.24 16.42 7.80
N LYS A 123 -9.67 16.48 9.05
CA LYS A 123 -10.25 15.32 9.72
C LYS A 123 -11.51 14.90 8.98
N MET A 124 -11.75 13.58 8.90
CA MET A 124 -12.93 13.04 8.21
C MET A 124 -14.26 13.64 8.71
N SER A 125 -14.32 14.04 10.01
CA SER A 125 -15.46 14.73 10.61
C SER A 125 -15.67 16.15 10.10
N GLU A 126 -14.65 16.77 9.52
CA GLU A 126 -14.66 18.16 9.04
C GLU A 126 -15.02 18.24 7.54
N ILE A 127 -15.10 17.10 6.85
CA ILE A 127 -15.43 17.06 5.43
C ILE A 127 -16.96 17.07 5.26
N PRO A 128 -17.55 18.11 4.68
CA PRO A 128 -18.99 18.17 4.46
C PRO A 128 -19.48 17.01 3.62
N LEU A 129 -20.55 16.34 4.03
CA LEU A 129 -21.15 15.20 3.32
C LEU A 129 -21.53 15.52 1.85
N ALA A 130 -21.84 16.79 1.55
CA ALA A 130 -22.16 17.25 0.20
C ALA A 130 -20.92 17.34 -0.72
N ALA A 131 -19.72 17.63 -0.19
CA ALA A 131 -18.46 17.61 -0.95
C ALA A 131 -18.05 16.18 -1.33
N ASN A 132 -18.56 15.20 -0.60
CA ASN A 132 -18.27 13.78 -0.80
C ASN A 132 -18.82 13.19 -2.12
N LYS A 133 -19.90 13.73 -2.69
CA LYS A 133 -20.48 13.15 -3.93
C LYS A 133 -19.60 13.39 -5.16
N GLY A 134 -19.14 14.60 -5.39
CA GLY A 134 -18.31 14.93 -6.55
C GLY A 134 -16.89 14.35 -6.46
N TRP A 135 -16.35 14.21 -5.26
CA TRP A 135 -15.03 13.63 -5.03
C TRP A 135 -15.04 12.09 -5.21
N ARG A 136 -16.09 11.41 -4.74
CA ARG A 136 -16.29 9.98 -4.98
C ARG A 136 -16.44 9.64 -6.45
N GLU A 137 -17.16 10.44 -7.22
CA GLU A 137 -17.28 10.25 -8.67
C GLU A 137 -15.96 10.49 -9.40
N ARG A 138 -15.17 11.49 -8.99
CA ARG A 138 -13.85 11.75 -9.58
C ARG A 138 -12.86 10.65 -9.27
N LEU A 139 -12.81 10.16 -8.03
CA LEU A 139 -12.01 8.99 -7.65
C LEU A 139 -12.45 7.73 -8.39
N LYS A 140 -13.74 7.49 -8.50
CA LYS A 140 -14.29 6.36 -9.23
C LYS A 140 -13.86 6.39 -10.70
N ASN A 141 -14.01 7.53 -11.37
CA ASN A 141 -13.60 7.72 -12.76
C ASN A 141 -12.07 7.63 -12.97
N PHE A 142 -11.29 7.97 -11.94
CA PHE A 142 -9.83 7.84 -11.98
C PHE A 142 -9.40 6.37 -11.83
N VAL A 143 -9.98 5.67 -10.87
CA VAL A 143 -9.69 4.25 -10.60
C VAL A 143 -10.20 3.31 -11.71
N GLU A 144 -11.27 3.67 -12.43
CA GLU A 144 -11.79 2.91 -13.59
C GLU A 144 -10.98 3.10 -14.87
N ARG A 145 -10.03 4.06 -14.89
CA ARG A 145 -9.15 4.35 -16.03
C ARG A 145 -7.75 3.74 -15.91
N ILE A 146 -7.42 3.20 -14.74
CA ILE A 146 -6.20 2.44 -14.45
C ILE A 146 -6.50 0.94 -14.57
#